data_0ba832e53319c1eaa053800244c0dd75
#
_entry.id   0ba832e53319c1eaa053800244c0dd75
#
_cell.length_a   1.000
_cell.length_b   1.000
_cell.length_c   1.000
_cell.angle_alpha   90.00
_cell.angle_beta   90.00
_cell.angle_gamma   90.00
#
_symmetry.space_group_name_H-M   'P 1'
#
loop_
_entity.id
_entity.type
_entity.pdbx_description
1 polymer ?
#
loop_
_entity_poly.entity_id
_entity_poly.type
_entity_poly.pdbx_seq_one_letter_code
_entity_poly.pdbx_strand_id
1 'polypeptide(L)'
;MGDCVFCKIVNETAKADVILRDEQVTVFRDIRPAAPTHILIVPNRHIDSVNALEESDSALIGHMFVVAKQVAAHEGLADGGYRLTVNTGAQGGQTVFHMHLHLIGGRQMRAMG
;
A
#
# COMPACT_ATOMS: atom_id res chain seq x y z
N MET A 1 7.46 4.70 16.80
CA MET A 1 7.89 5.12 15.45
C MET A 1 9.20 4.50 15.04
N GLY A 2 10.18 4.44 15.94
CA GLY A 2 11.49 3.87 15.61
C GLY A 2 11.45 2.43 15.11
N ASP A 3 10.47 1.66 15.53
CA ASP A 3 10.35 0.25 15.18
C ASP A 3 9.46 -0.01 13.96
N CYS A 4 8.87 1.02 13.38
CA CYS A 4 8.01 0.83 12.20
C CYS A 4 8.84 0.56 10.96
N VAL A 5 8.72 -0.66 10.42
CA VAL A 5 9.49 -1.06 9.23
C VAL A 5 9.14 -0.20 8.02
N PHE A 6 7.88 0.22 7.89
CA PHE A 6 7.48 1.07 6.75
C PHE A 6 8.02 2.49 6.90
N CYS A 7 8.06 3.03 8.13
CA CYS A 7 8.76 4.30 8.36
C CYS A 7 10.24 4.21 7.96
N LYS A 8 10.87 3.09 8.25
CA LYS A 8 12.27 2.88 7.85
C LYS A 8 12.43 2.82 6.33
N ILE A 9 11.49 2.20 5.63
CA ILE A 9 11.50 2.16 4.16
C ILE A 9 11.31 3.57 3.60
N VAL A 10 10.35 4.32 4.14
CA VAL A 10 10.08 5.70 3.73
C VAL A 10 11.33 6.56 3.94
N ASN A 11 12.02 6.39 5.06
CA ASN A 11 13.21 7.17 5.41
C ASN A 11 14.50 6.60 4.82
N GLU A 12 14.41 5.54 4.02
CA GLU A 12 15.54 4.91 3.34
C GLU A 12 16.58 4.30 4.29
N THR A 13 16.12 3.91 5.50
CA THR A 13 16.98 3.22 6.47
C THR A 13 16.77 1.72 6.48
N ALA A 14 15.81 1.21 5.70
CA ALA A 14 15.61 -0.21 5.46
C ALA A 14 15.49 -0.43 3.96
N LYS A 15 15.99 -1.59 3.49
CA LYS A 15 15.93 -1.93 2.07
C LYS A 15 14.54 -2.36 1.66
N ALA A 16 14.13 -1.96 0.46
CA ALA A 16 12.89 -2.42 -0.18
C ALA A 16 13.04 -2.21 -1.68
N ASP A 17 12.24 -2.95 -2.44
CA ASP A 17 12.17 -2.78 -3.89
C ASP A 17 11.18 -1.64 -4.17
N VAL A 18 11.69 -0.41 -4.11
CA VAL A 18 10.88 0.80 -4.27
C VAL A 18 10.63 1.07 -5.74
N ILE A 19 9.36 1.24 -6.08
CA ILE A 19 8.90 1.52 -7.44
C ILE A 19 8.81 3.02 -7.67
N LEU A 20 8.33 3.75 -6.66
CA LEU A 20 8.01 5.17 -6.79
C LEU A 20 8.03 5.83 -5.42
N ARG A 21 8.47 7.08 -5.38
CA ARG A 21 8.39 7.96 -4.22
C ARG A 21 7.93 9.33 -4.65
N ASP A 22 7.05 9.93 -3.86
CA ASP A 22 6.74 11.34 -4.01
C ASP A 22 6.68 11.99 -2.63
N GLU A 23 6.17 13.22 -2.55
CA GLU A 23 6.11 13.97 -1.30
C GLU A 23 5.17 13.34 -0.27
N GLN A 24 4.21 12.51 -0.72
CA GLN A 24 3.14 12.01 0.13
C GLN A 24 3.19 10.50 0.33
N VAL A 25 3.67 9.75 -0.66
CA VAL A 25 3.62 8.29 -0.63
C VAL A 25 4.93 7.66 -1.07
N THR A 26 5.14 6.43 -0.61
CA THR A 26 6.19 5.54 -1.08
C THR A 26 5.53 4.24 -1.54
N VAL A 27 5.97 3.71 -2.67
CA VAL A 27 5.41 2.52 -3.30
C VAL A 27 6.52 1.48 -3.46
N PHE A 28 6.29 0.29 -2.95
CA PHE A 28 7.30 -0.78 -3.01
C PHE A 28 6.63 -2.16 -3.07
N ARG A 29 7.40 -3.15 -3.53
CA ARG A 29 6.90 -4.52 -3.65
C ARG A 29 6.89 -5.21 -2.29
N ASP A 30 5.83 -5.99 -2.03
CA ASP A 30 5.74 -6.81 -0.83
C ASP A 30 6.77 -7.94 -0.94
N ILE A 31 7.54 -8.16 0.13
CA ILE A 31 8.55 -9.24 0.17
C ILE A 31 7.93 -10.63 0.34
N ARG A 32 6.65 -10.69 0.69
CA ARG A 32 5.88 -11.95 0.82
C ARG A 32 4.63 -11.84 -0.04
N PRO A 33 4.80 -11.86 -1.36
CA PRO A 33 3.68 -11.57 -2.26
C PRO A 33 2.61 -12.65 -2.18
N ALA A 34 1.35 -12.21 -2.15
CA ALA A 34 0.18 -13.08 -2.17
C ALA A 34 -0.28 -13.38 -3.60
N ALA A 35 0.32 -12.75 -4.60
CA ALA A 35 -0.03 -12.89 -6.00
C ALA A 35 1.19 -12.54 -6.85
N PRO A 36 1.18 -12.82 -8.17
CA PRO A 36 2.31 -12.46 -9.04
C PRO A 36 2.71 -10.99 -8.95
N THR A 37 1.74 -10.09 -8.81
CA THR A 37 2.00 -8.69 -8.49
C THR A 37 1.39 -8.39 -7.13
N HIS A 38 2.20 -7.92 -6.20
CA HIS A 38 1.75 -7.51 -4.87
C HIS A 38 2.59 -6.31 -4.45
N ILE A 39 1.97 -5.14 -4.49
CA ILE A 39 2.62 -3.85 -4.28
C ILE A 39 1.91 -3.14 -3.14
N LEU A 40 2.67 -2.40 -2.35
CA LEU A 40 2.15 -1.61 -1.24
C LEU A 40 2.32 -0.13 -1.53
N ILE A 41 1.27 0.63 -1.31
CA ILE A 41 1.29 2.09 -1.35
C ILE A 41 1.13 2.58 0.09
N VAL A 42 2.13 3.25 0.63
CA VAL A 42 2.10 3.71 2.02
C VAL A 42 2.22 5.23 2.08
N PRO A 43 1.50 5.87 3.00
CA PRO A 43 1.74 7.28 3.25
C PRO A 43 3.11 7.47 3.90
N ASN A 44 3.80 8.54 3.52
CA ASN A 44 5.10 8.84 4.12
C ASN A 44 4.96 9.19 5.60
N ARG A 45 3.88 9.90 5.95
CA ARG A 45 3.54 10.18 7.33
C ARG A 45 3.02 8.91 7.99
N HIS A 46 3.46 8.61 9.19
CA HIS A 46 2.99 7.44 9.92
C HIS A 46 1.52 7.64 10.33
N ILE A 47 0.66 6.79 9.82
CA ILE A 47 -0.76 6.70 10.19
C ILE A 47 -0.99 5.24 10.56
N ASP A 48 -1.41 4.96 11.79
CA ASP A 48 -1.52 3.59 12.27
C ASP A 48 -2.47 2.74 11.43
N SER A 49 -3.66 3.26 11.16
CA SER A 49 -4.70 2.52 10.43
C SER A 49 -5.77 3.49 9.94
N VAL A 50 -6.76 2.95 9.24
CA VAL A 50 -7.91 3.74 8.79
C VAL A 50 -8.60 4.44 9.97
N ASN A 51 -8.59 3.82 11.15
CA ASN A 51 -9.23 4.42 12.33
C ASN A 51 -8.56 5.70 12.81
N ALA A 52 -7.30 5.95 12.41
CA ALA A 52 -6.58 7.16 12.77
C ALA A 52 -6.73 8.28 11.73
N LEU A 53 -7.48 8.04 10.65
CA LEU A 53 -7.69 9.05 9.61
C LEU A 53 -8.60 10.17 10.10
N GLU A 54 -8.33 11.38 9.59
CA GLU A 54 -9.12 12.57 9.82
C GLU A 54 -9.57 13.14 8.48
N GLU A 55 -10.54 14.06 8.49
CA GLU A 55 -11.02 14.67 7.26
C GLU A 55 -9.90 15.35 6.47
N SER A 56 -8.92 15.92 7.17
CA SER A 56 -7.76 16.55 6.53
C SER A 56 -6.89 15.56 5.76
N ASP A 57 -7.09 14.25 5.96
CA ASP A 57 -6.35 13.22 5.23
C ASP A 57 -7.02 12.82 3.91
N SER A 58 -8.16 13.40 3.59
CA SER A 58 -8.94 12.99 2.41
C SER A 58 -8.16 13.10 1.10
N ALA A 59 -7.41 14.19 0.93
CA ALA A 59 -6.60 14.38 -0.28
C ALA A 59 -5.49 13.33 -0.38
N LEU A 60 -4.85 12.99 0.74
CA LEU A 60 -3.82 11.95 0.78
C LEU A 60 -4.39 10.60 0.37
N ILE A 61 -5.55 10.24 0.90
CA ILE A 61 -6.17 8.94 0.58
C ILE A 61 -6.55 8.88 -0.90
N GLY A 62 -7.15 9.94 -1.43
CA GLY A 62 -7.43 10.01 -2.87
C GLY A 62 -6.17 9.89 -3.71
N HIS A 63 -5.10 10.54 -3.29
CA HIS A 63 -3.80 10.44 -3.96
C HIS A 63 -3.27 9.02 -3.97
N MET A 64 -3.37 8.29 -2.87
CA MET A 64 -2.95 6.90 -2.79
C MET A 64 -3.65 6.03 -3.84
N PHE A 65 -4.94 6.24 -4.04
CA PHE A 65 -5.69 5.48 -5.03
C PHE A 65 -5.32 5.86 -6.46
N VAL A 66 -5.08 7.15 -6.73
CA VAL A 66 -4.63 7.59 -8.05
C VAL A 66 -3.26 7.01 -8.37
N VAL A 67 -2.36 7.00 -7.40
CA VAL A 67 -1.03 6.39 -7.56
C VAL A 67 -1.17 4.88 -7.81
N ALA A 68 -2.04 4.20 -7.06
CA ALA A 68 -2.29 2.77 -7.26
C ALA A 68 -2.75 2.47 -8.68
N LYS A 69 -3.66 3.29 -9.21
CA LYS A 69 -4.12 3.17 -10.61
C LYS A 69 -2.96 3.29 -11.59
N GLN A 70 -2.10 4.28 -11.39
CA GLN A 70 -0.96 4.52 -12.28
C GLN A 70 0.03 3.36 -12.24
N VAL A 71 0.32 2.86 -11.04
CA VAL A 71 1.23 1.73 -10.86
C VAL A 71 0.64 0.46 -11.49
N ALA A 72 -0.66 0.21 -11.30
CA ALA A 72 -1.34 -0.93 -11.91
C ALA A 72 -1.23 -0.90 -13.43
N ALA A 73 -1.41 0.27 -14.04
CA ALA A 73 -1.27 0.42 -15.49
C ALA A 73 0.16 0.12 -15.93
N HIS A 74 1.14 0.62 -15.21
CA HIS A 74 2.56 0.38 -15.51
C HIS A 74 2.92 -1.10 -15.39
N GLU A 75 2.29 -1.81 -14.44
CA GLU A 75 2.51 -3.26 -14.24
C GLU A 75 1.70 -4.12 -15.21
N GLY A 76 0.95 -3.51 -16.10
CA GLY A 76 0.16 -4.25 -17.09
C GLY A 76 -1.14 -4.84 -16.55
N LEU A 77 -1.66 -4.33 -15.45
CA LEU A 77 -2.83 -4.91 -14.78
C LEU A 77 -4.16 -4.25 -15.16
N ALA A 78 -4.12 -3.13 -15.88
CA ALA A 78 -5.32 -2.32 -16.10
C ALA A 78 -6.44 -3.10 -16.81
N ASP A 79 -6.11 -3.84 -17.87
CA ASP A 79 -7.11 -4.55 -18.66
C ASP A 79 -7.66 -5.79 -17.95
N GLY A 80 -6.80 -6.56 -17.30
CA GLY A 80 -7.20 -7.78 -16.62
C GLY A 80 -7.86 -7.54 -15.28
N GLY A 81 -7.59 -6.41 -14.68
CA GLY A 81 -8.11 -6.06 -13.37
C GLY A 81 -7.17 -6.40 -12.23
N TYR A 82 -7.45 -5.82 -11.09
CA TYR A 82 -6.62 -5.99 -9.89
C TYR A 82 -7.47 -5.68 -8.66
N ARG A 83 -6.95 -6.02 -7.49
CA ARG A 83 -7.64 -5.78 -6.22
C ARG A 83 -6.87 -4.74 -5.41
N LEU A 84 -7.60 -3.79 -4.86
CA LEU A 84 -7.07 -2.84 -3.88
C LEU A 84 -7.70 -3.17 -2.52
N THR A 85 -6.85 -3.33 -1.50
CA THR A 85 -7.29 -3.73 -0.16
C THR A 85 -6.56 -2.93 0.90
N VAL A 86 -7.29 -2.49 1.91
CA VAL A 86 -6.72 -1.92 3.13
C VAL A 86 -7.22 -2.75 4.30
N ASN A 87 -6.29 -3.30 5.08
CA ASN A 87 -6.63 -4.04 6.30
C ASN A 87 -6.57 -3.09 7.49
N THR A 88 -7.54 -3.20 8.39
CA THR A 88 -7.64 -2.33 9.55
C THR A 88 -7.82 -3.17 10.81
N GLY A 89 -6.89 -3.05 11.74
CA GLY A 89 -6.95 -3.74 13.01
C GLY A 89 -6.66 -5.23 12.90
N ALA A 90 -6.58 -5.89 14.05
CA ALA A 90 -6.21 -7.30 14.11
C ALA A 90 -7.19 -8.20 13.39
N GLN A 91 -8.48 -8.01 13.60
CA GLN A 91 -9.51 -8.84 12.93
C GLN A 91 -9.61 -8.56 11.45
N GLY A 92 -9.16 -7.39 11.00
CA GLY A 92 -9.06 -7.06 9.57
C GLY A 92 -7.82 -7.61 8.90
N GLY A 93 -6.93 -8.27 9.65
CA GLY A 93 -5.71 -8.84 9.12
C GLY A 93 -4.55 -7.87 8.99
N GLN A 94 -4.60 -6.73 9.70
CA GLN A 94 -3.49 -5.77 9.66
C GLN A 94 -2.34 -6.30 10.51
N THR A 95 -1.18 -6.48 9.89
CA THR A 95 0.01 -7.00 10.58
C THR A 95 1.06 -5.91 10.83
N VAL A 96 1.10 -4.88 10.00
CA VAL A 96 1.98 -3.73 10.20
C VAL A 96 1.10 -2.51 10.46
N PHE A 97 1.30 -1.87 11.61
CA PHE A 97 0.48 -0.71 12.00
C PHE A 97 1.10 0.60 11.50
N HIS A 98 1.19 0.64 10.22
CA HIS A 98 1.42 1.79 9.36
C HIS A 98 0.50 1.54 8.17
N MET A 99 -0.57 2.30 8.07
CA MET A 99 -1.61 2.09 7.06
C MET A 99 -1.01 1.88 5.66
N HIS A 100 -1.52 0.89 4.95
CA HIS A 100 -1.04 0.62 3.60
C HIS A 100 -2.14 0.07 2.71
N LEU A 101 -2.07 0.46 1.45
CA LEU A 101 -2.98 0.01 0.40
C LEU A 101 -2.28 -1.09 -0.38
N HIS A 102 -2.87 -2.30 -0.37
CA HIS A 102 -2.37 -3.41 -1.18
C HIS A 102 -2.90 -3.28 -2.61
N LEU A 103 -2.00 -3.44 -3.57
CA LEU A 103 -2.34 -3.61 -4.98
C LEU A 103 -1.95 -5.02 -5.37
N ILE A 104 -2.94 -5.86 -5.66
CA ILE A 104 -2.75 -7.28 -5.89
C ILE A 104 -3.34 -7.65 -7.25
N GLY A 105 -2.55 -8.33 -8.08
CA GLY A 105 -3.00 -8.71 -9.41
C GLY A 105 -2.10 -9.75 -10.06
N GLY A 106 -2.37 -10.01 -11.34
CA GLY A 106 -1.59 -10.96 -12.13
C GLY A 106 -2.22 -12.34 -12.20
N ARG A 107 -3.35 -12.55 -11.55
CA ARG A 107 -4.16 -13.76 -11.65
C ARG A 107 -5.60 -13.45 -11.23
N GLN A 108 -6.50 -14.37 -11.47
CA GLN A 108 -7.87 -14.23 -10.98
C GLN A 108 -7.89 -14.20 -9.46
N MET A 109 -8.50 -13.18 -8.89
CA MET A 109 -8.66 -13.07 -7.44
C MET A 109 -9.73 -14.04 -6.95
N ARG A 110 -9.51 -14.59 -5.76
CA ARG A 110 -10.51 -15.42 -5.09
C ARG A 110 -11.54 -14.54 -4.40
N ALA A 111 -12.62 -15.15 -3.92
CA ALA A 111 -13.61 -14.43 -3.13
C ALA A 111 -12.94 -13.79 -1.91
N MET A 112 -13.52 -12.67 -1.46
CA MET A 112 -13.04 -11.97 -0.28
C MET A 112 -13.39 -12.74 1.00
N GLY A 113 -12.62 -12.47 2.01
CA GLY A 113 -12.81 -13.05 3.31
C GLY A 113 -11.95 -14.22 3.58
#